data_d582a3059cd7d6531ca08256508ee434
#
_entry.id   d582a3059cd7d6531ca08256508ee434
#
_cell.length_a   1.000
_cell.length_b   1.000
_cell.length_c   1.000
_cell.angle_alpha   90.00
_cell.angle_beta   90.00
_cell.angle_gamma   90.00
#
_symmetry.space_group_name_H-M   'P 1'
#
loop_
_entity.id
_entity.type
_entity.pdbx_description
1 polymer ?
#
loop_
_entity_poly.entity_id
_entity_poly.type
_entity_poly.pdbx_seq_one_letter_code
_entity_poly.pdbx_strand_id
1 'polypeptide(L)'
;MSQTLEQFQAYQTRLEQYDQAIALLYWDLQTAAPKDSIEAKLSAVGYFSTESFRLSTADEYGSLLKKLSAPEEYDQLSPAMQLTIRRNLRDFERFKRIPEAFYTEYVTEKARSEKAWEAAKEASDFSVFAPHLDKVISMTKEYVHYMEPDQDVYEFLVGLFEDGMDTETIDRIFAELKEGLLPLLAKIEAAPKPDLSALQQTFDPDAQKKVQELLLSYIGFSFDCGAVAESMHPFTTTLCPGDVRVTNHYYADNPISSIFSAIHEGGHAIFEQNVDKDFWHTAAAQINMMGLHESQSRFYENILGRNPHFWTPIYEKMSALLPEFKTVPFDTFIKAINDVHPSMIRTEADEVTYGLHIILRYEIEKAIFRDNVKTDDLPALWNQKMQELLGITPANDAEGILQDMHWSDGSFGYFPSYLLGSIYDGMYLEAIQKDLGDLDTVLENGRILDITHWLKEKIHRFGSMYNSKEVIERVCGKEISAQPLLRYFEEKYSKVYGF
;
A
#
# COMPACT_ATOMS: atom_id res chain seq x y z
N MET A 1 27.48 21.62 15.20
CA MET A 1 26.00 21.59 15.15
C MET A 1 25.53 22.89 15.77
N SER A 2 24.55 23.58 15.15
CA SER A 2 24.03 24.82 15.77
C SER A 2 23.12 24.47 16.96
N GLN A 3 23.02 25.40 17.92
CA GLN A 3 22.13 25.23 19.08
C GLN A 3 20.66 25.04 18.63
N THR A 4 20.25 25.69 17.53
CA THR A 4 18.91 25.56 16.96
C THR A 4 18.66 24.12 16.46
N LEU A 5 19.65 23.52 15.79
CA LEU A 5 19.55 22.14 15.31
C LEU A 5 19.48 21.14 16.46
N GLU A 6 20.26 21.33 17.54
CA GLU A 6 20.19 20.48 18.74
C GLU A 6 18.81 20.55 19.41
N GLN A 7 18.25 21.75 19.52
CA GLN A 7 16.89 21.93 20.06
C GLN A 7 15.82 21.26 19.18
N PHE A 8 15.93 21.40 17.86
CA PHE A 8 15.02 20.74 16.92
C PHE A 8 15.11 19.22 17.02
N GLN A 9 16.31 18.64 17.06
CA GLN A 9 16.49 17.20 17.18
C GLN A 9 15.93 16.67 18.51
N ALA A 10 16.11 17.38 19.61
CA ALA A 10 15.50 17.01 20.88
C ALA A 10 13.96 17.07 20.82
N TYR A 11 13.42 18.03 20.06
CA TYR A 11 11.99 18.14 19.84
C TYR A 11 11.45 16.99 18.98
N GLN A 12 12.15 16.69 17.88
CA GLN A 12 11.83 15.59 16.97
C GLN A 12 11.83 14.24 17.72
N THR A 13 12.84 14.00 18.54
CA THR A 13 12.92 12.78 19.38
C THR A 13 11.67 12.61 20.26
N ARG A 14 11.12 13.72 20.80
CA ARG A 14 9.89 13.64 21.63
C ARG A 14 8.69 13.23 20.78
N LEU A 15 8.54 13.76 19.57
CA LEU A 15 7.48 13.35 18.64
C LEU A 15 7.59 11.87 18.30
N GLU A 16 8.78 11.41 17.92
CA GLU A 16 9.04 10.00 17.60
C GLU A 16 8.74 9.06 18.79
N GLN A 17 8.97 9.47 20.03
CA GLN A 17 8.61 8.69 21.21
C GLN A 17 7.10 8.50 21.37
N TYR A 18 6.29 9.52 21.05
CA TYR A 18 4.84 9.39 21.04
C TYR A 18 4.39 8.47 19.91
N ASP A 19 4.93 8.65 18.70
CA ASP A 19 4.56 7.84 17.54
C ASP A 19 4.93 6.36 17.78
N GLN A 20 6.09 6.08 18.36
CA GLN A 20 6.50 4.74 18.77
C GLN A 20 5.55 4.12 19.82
N ALA A 21 5.10 4.90 20.80
CA ALA A 21 4.16 4.43 21.81
C ALA A 21 2.78 4.11 21.18
N ILE A 22 2.31 4.95 20.27
CA ILE A 22 1.07 4.76 19.52
C ILE A 22 1.18 3.49 18.66
N ALA A 23 2.25 3.35 17.88
CA ALA A 23 2.47 2.19 17.01
C ALA A 23 2.52 0.87 17.81
N LEU A 24 3.18 0.86 18.98
CA LEU A 24 3.23 -0.32 19.83
C LEU A 24 1.86 -0.69 20.41
N LEU A 25 1.07 0.31 20.85
CA LEU A 25 -0.29 0.08 21.34
C LEU A 25 -1.20 -0.42 20.22
N TYR A 26 -1.05 0.14 19.02
CA TYR A 26 -1.82 -0.28 17.86
C TYR A 26 -1.48 -1.72 17.44
N TRP A 27 -0.19 -2.06 17.41
CA TRP A 27 0.26 -3.44 17.20
C TRP A 27 -0.39 -4.42 18.19
N ASP A 28 -0.35 -4.09 19.46
CA ASP A 28 -0.93 -4.95 20.50
C ASP A 28 -2.45 -5.06 20.37
N LEU A 29 -3.16 -3.98 20.05
CA LEU A 29 -4.60 -3.99 19.77
C LEU A 29 -4.98 -4.91 18.61
N GLN A 30 -4.16 -4.98 17.58
CA GLN A 30 -4.42 -5.80 16.39
C GLN A 30 -4.02 -7.27 16.57
N THR A 31 -3.15 -7.60 17.54
CA THR A 31 -2.53 -8.94 17.65
C THR A 31 -2.87 -9.67 18.94
N ALA A 32 -2.59 -9.08 20.08
CA ALA A 32 -2.55 -9.81 21.37
C ALA A 32 -3.41 -9.20 22.49
N ALA A 33 -4.05 -8.05 22.28
CA ALA A 33 -4.78 -7.37 23.34
C ALA A 33 -5.97 -8.20 23.86
N PRO A 34 -6.06 -8.49 25.17
CA PRO A 34 -7.26 -9.06 25.76
C PRO A 34 -8.48 -8.14 25.57
N LYS A 35 -9.66 -8.70 25.29
CA LYS A 35 -10.89 -7.96 25.00
C LYS A 35 -11.21 -6.88 26.05
N ASP A 36 -11.04 -7.20 27.33
CA ASP A 36 -11.34 -6.28 28.43
C ASP A 36 -10.37 -5.09 28.52
N SER A 37 -9.23 -5.16 27.83
CA SER A 37 -8.21 -4.08 27.81
C SER A 37 -8.36 -3.10 26.65
N ILE A 38 -9.21 -3.39 25.67
CA ILE A 38 -9.30 -2.63 24.41
C ILE A 38 -9.62 -1.16 24.67
N GLU A 39 -10.68 -0.86 25.45
CA GLU A 39 -11.10 0.52 25.76
C GLU A 39 -9.99 1.31 26.46
N ALA A 40 -9.27 0.70 27.40
CA ALA A 40 -8.18 1.37 28.10
C ALA A 40 -7.00 1.68 27.15
N LYS A 41 -6.69 0.78 26.22
CA LYS A 41 -5.64 0.99 25.21
C LYS A 41 -6.01 2.02 24.16
N LEU A 42 -7.26 2.01 23.68
CA LEU A 42 -7.79 3.05 22.79
C LEU A 42 -7.75 4.44 23.45
N SER A 43 -8.08 4.53 24.75
CA SER A 43 -7.95 5.76 25.50
C SER A 43 -6.49 6.25 25.57
N ALA A 44 -5.53 5.34 25.76
CA ALA A 44 -4.10 5.68 25.76
C ALA A 44 -3.61 6.13 24.38
N VAL A 45 -4.04 5.46 23.29
CA VAL A 45 -3.77 5.90 21.90
C VAL A 45 -4.29 7.32 21.69
N GLY A 46 -5.54 7.59 22.07
CA GLY A 46 -6.14 8.92 21.95
C GLY A 46 -5.36 10.00 22.73
N TYR A 47 -4.90 9.68 23.94
CA TYR A 47 -4.08 10.59 24.74
C TYR A 47 -2.73 10.89 24.06
N PHE A 48 -1.98 9.87 23.65
CA PHE A 48 -0.69 10.06 23.00
C PHE A 48 -0.81 10.77 21.65
N SER A 49 -1.83 10.45 20.86
CA SER A 49 -2.10 11.15 19.60
C SER A 49 -2.39 12.64 19.82
N THR A 50 -3.16 12.97 20.86
CA THR A 50 -3.45 14.37 21.22
C THR A 50 -2.18 15.11 21.63
N GLU A 51 -1.31 14.50 22.42
CA GLU A 51 -0.04 15.12 22.85
C GLU A 51 0.94 15.27 21.69
N SER A 52 1.05 14.27 20.78
CA SER A 52 1.85 14.36 19.56
C SER A 52 1.37 15.50 18.67
N PHE A 53 0.04 15.62 18.46
CA PHE A 53 -0.55 16.72 17.69
C PHE A 53 -0.27 18.10 18.31
N ARG A 54 -0.40 18.25 19.64
CA ARG A 54 -0.06 19.50 20.33
C ARG A 54 1.39 19.90 20.13
N LEU A 55 2.30 18.94 20.18
CA LEU A 55 3.72 19.18 19.91
C LEU A 55 3.96 19.58 18.47
N SER A 56 3.41 18.84 17.51
CA SER A 56 3.65 19.11 16.07
C SER A 56 3.06 20.45 15.59
N THR A 57 2.09 21.01 16.33
CA THR A 57 1.45 22.31 16.01
C THR A 57 1.87 23.46 16.95
N ALA A 58 2.80 23.23 17.89
CA ALA A 58 3.25 24.24 18.84
C ALA A 58 4.05 25.37 18.17
N ASP A 59 3.87 26.59 18.64
CA ASP A 59 4.60 27.77 18.11
C ASP A 59 6.12 27.65 18.29
N GLU A 60 6.56 26.97 19.34
CA GLU A 60 7.98 26.64 19.56
C GLU A 60 8.53 25.80 18.41
N TYR A 61 7.82 24.75 18.00
CA TYR A 61 8.21 23.89 16.87
C TYR A 61 8.28 24.67 15.57
N GLY A 62 7.24 25.45 15.27
CA GLY A 62 7.22 26.32 14.08
C GLY A 62 8.36 27.36 14.07
N SER A 63 8.73 27.89 15.25
CA SER A 63 9.87 28.82 15.37
C SER A 63 11.21 28.15 15.09
N LEU A 64 11.41 26.92 15.53
CA LEU A 64 12.61 26.14 15.22
C LEU A 64 12.71 25.84 13.74
N LEU A 65 11.62 25.37 13.11
CA LEU A 65 11.55 25.10 11.67
C LEU A 65 11.88 26.32 10.84
N LYS A 66 11.30 27.51 11.16
CA LYS A 66 11.58 28.77 10.47
C LYS A 66 13.03 29.23 10.61
N LYS A 67 13.63 29.05 11.78
CA LYS A 67 15.06 29.39 11.97
C LYS A 67 15.95 28.49 11.13
N LEU A 68 15.67 27.16 11.13
CA LEU A 68 16.46 26.19 10.35
C LEU A 68 16.20 26.26 8.84
N SER A 69 15.12 26.88 8.40
CA SER A 69 14.87 27.15 6.97
C SER A 69 15.55 28.42 6.44
N ALA A 70 16.14 29.25 7.32
CA ALA A 70 16.92 30.39 6.89
C ALA A 70 18.23 29.95 6.19
N PRO A 71 18.66 30.61 5.08
CA PRO A 71 19.80 30.14 4.28
C PRO A 71 21.07 29.86 5.08
N GLU A 72 21.37 30.67 6.09
CA GLU A 72 22.57 30.54 6.90
C GLU A 72 22.63 29.23 7.71
N GLU A 73 21.49 28.70 8.14
CA GLU A 73 21.38 27.43 8.84
C GLU A 73 21.11 26.28 7.85
N TYR A 74 20.20 26.49 6.91
CA TYR A 74 19.71 25.47 5.99
C TYR A 74 20.81 24.88 5.10
N ASP A 75 21.69 25.74 4.53
CA ASP A 75 22.76 25.33 3.63
C ASP A 75 23.85 24.49 4.32
N GLN A 76 23.87 24.50 5.67
CA GLN A 76 24.79 23.68 6.47
C GLN A 76 24.23 22.31 6.86
N LEU A 77 22.94 22.07 6.61
CA LEU A 77 22.27 20.81 6.94
C LEU A 77 22.60 19.71 5.92
N SER A 78 22.58 18.45 6.37
CA SER A 78 22.62 17.32 5.43
C SER A 78 21.39 17.32 4.51
N PRO A 79 21.47 16.74 3.30
CA PRO A 79 20.32 16.67 2.39
C PRO A 79 19.06 16.04 3.03
N ALA A 80 19.22 15.01 3.86
CA ALA A 80 18.10 14.39 4.58
C ALA A 80 17.48 15.33 5.62
N MET A 81 18.31 16.13 6.32
CA MET A 81 17.81 17.12 7.27
C MET A 81 17.18 18.33 6.55
N GLN A 82 17.71 18.76 5.41
CA GLN A 82 17.06 19.77 4.57
C GLN A 82 15.67 19.32 4.11
N LEU A 83 15.53 18.06 3.69
CA LEU A 83 14.24 17.45 3.37
C LEU A 83 13.30 17.48 4.57
N THR A 84 13.81 17.10 5.75
CA THR A 84 13.04 17.07 7.01
C THR A 84 12.49 18.46 7.36
N ILE A 85 13.37 19.48 7.34
CA ILE A 85 12.95 20.85 7.64
C ILE A 85 11.91 21.34 6.63
N ARG A 86 12.13 21.11 5.35
CA ARG A 86 11.20 21.53 4.29
C ARG A 86 9.83 20.86 4.42
N ARG A 87 9.77 19.55 4.62
CA ARG A 87 8.50 18.82 4.78
C ARG A 87 7.77 19.24 6.05
N ASN A 88 8.45 19.23 7.18
CA ASN A 88 7.83 19.55 8.47
C ASN A 88 7.36 21.02 8.52
N LEU A 89 8.09 21.96 7.89
CA LEU A 89 7.65 23.36 7.82
C LEU A 89 6.41 23.51 6.93
N ARG A 90 6.38 22.87 5.76
CA ARG A 90 5.22 22.82 4.87
C ARG A 90 3.97 22.31 5.62
N ASP A 91 4.12 21.18 6.30
CA ASP A 91 3.00 20.52 6.99
C ASP A 91 2.55 21.34 8.22
N PHE A 92 3.49 21.90 8.98
CA PHE A 92 3.18 22.84 10.06
C PHE A 92 2.38 24.05 9.57
N GLU A 93 2.78 24.68 8.47
CA GLU A 93 2.10 25.83 7.91
C GLU A 93 0.71 25.50 7.37
N ARG A 94 0.54 24.33 6.78
CA ARG A 94 -0.76 23.82 6.31
C ARG A 94 -1.71 23.60 7.47
N PHE A 95 -1.30 22.84 8.49
CA PHE A 95 -2.12 22.56 9.66
C PHE A 95 -2.54 23.81 10.45
N LYS A 96 -1.66 24.81 10.53
CA LYS A 96 -1.97 26.07 11.21
C LYS A 96 -3.08 26.91 10.54
N ARG A 97 -3.39 26.66 9.28
CA ARG A 97 -4.50 27.34 8.57
C ARG A 97 -5.87 26.75 8.90
N ILE A 98 -5.91 25.53 9.44
CA ILE A 98 -7.16 24.83 9.71
C ILE A 98 -7.75 25.33 11.04
N PRO A 99 -9.01 25.83 11.08
CA PRO A 99 -9.65 26.19 12.33
C PRO A 99 -9.84 24.96 13.23
N GLU A 100 -9.49 25.08 14.51
CA GLU A 100 -9.58 23.97 15.48
C GLU A 100 -11.01 23.40 15.57
N ALA A 101 -12.05 24.26 15.55
CA ALA A 101 -13.44 23.83 15.58
C ALA A 101 -13.82 22.99 14.36
N PHE A 102 -13.35 23.39 13.16
CA PHE A 102 -13.55 22.63 11.93
C PHE A 102 -12.84 21.28 11.99
N TYR A 103 -11.57 21.26 12.40
CA TYR A 103 -10.79 20.03 12.51
C TYR A 103 -11.45 19.01 13.45
N THR A 104 -11.91 19.48 14.62
CA THR A 104 -12.61 18.64 15.59
C THR A 104 -13.90 18.04 15.01
N GLU A 105 -14.69 18.85 14.28
CA GLU A 105 -15.91 18.37 13.63
C GLU A 105 -15.59 17.37 12.52
N TYR A 106 -14.57 17.65 11.70
CA TYR A 106 -14.14 16.77 10.60
C TYR A 106 -13.72 15.40 11.08
N VAL A 107 -12.85 15.32 12.10
CA VAL A 107 -12.42 14.05 12.69
C VAL A 107 -13.61 13.30 13.32
N THR A 108 -14.51 14.02 13.99
CA THR A 108 -15.71 13.43 14.57
C THR A 108 -16.64 12.85 13.51
N GLU A 109 -16.81 13.56 12.38
CA GLU A 109 -17.67 13.07 11.30
C GLU A 109 -17.07 11.87 10.60
N LYS A 110 -15.76 11.83 10.39
CA LYS A 110 -15.05 10.64 9.84
C LYS A 110 -15.34 9.40 10.71
N ALA A 111 -15.18 9.51 12.02
CA ALA A 111 -15.47 8.39 12.94
C ALA A 111 -16.96 7.95 12.89
N ARG A 112 -17.91 8.88 12.72
CA ARG A 112 -19.34 8.55 12.53
C ARG A 112 -19.57 7.88 11.17
N SER A 113 -18.91 8.36 10.15
CA SER A 113 -18.97 7.86 8.79
C SER A 113 -18.46 6.40 8.70
N GLU A 114 -17.37 6.07 9.38
CA GLU A 114 -16.87 4.69 9.48
C GLU A 114 -17.92 3.76 10.11
N LYS A 115 -18.57 4.18 11.20
CA LYS A 115 -19.63 3.40 11.84
C LYS A 115 -20.87 3.25 10.96
N ALA A 116 -21.24 4.29 10.22
CA ALA A 116 -22.33 4.24 9.25
C ALA A 116 -22.00 3.30 8.08
N TRP A 117 -20.74 3.31 7.61
CA TRP A 117 -20.27 2.40 6.58
C TRP A 117 -20.32 0.92 7.06
N GLU A 118 -19.84 0.62 8.27
CA GLU A 118 -19.94 -0.74 8.84
C GLU A 118 -21.39 -1.23 8.85
N ALA A 119 -22.32 -0.39 9.35
CA ALA A 119 -23.74 -0.73 9.40
C ALA A 119 -24.37 -0.89 8.00
N ALA A 120 -24.02 -0.01 7.06
CA ALA A 120 -24.46 -0.07 5.66
C ALA A 120 -23.99 -1.36 4.98
N LYS A 121 -22.71 -1.73 5.20
CA LYS A 121 -22.12 -2.94 4.64
C LYS A 121 -22.76 -4.20 5.20
N GLU A 122 -23.02 -4.27 6.51
CA GLU A 122 -23.73 -5.38 7.16
C GLU A 122 -25.18 -5.51 6.62
N ALA A 123 -25.88 -4.37 6.48
CA ALA A 123 -27.23 -4.33 5.92
C ALA A 123 -27.27 -4.48 4.38
N SER A 124 -26.12 -4.34 3.70
CA SER A 124 -26.03 -4.20 2.26
C SER A 124 -26.94 -3.10 1.68
N ASP A 125 -26.93 -1.94 2.33
CA ASP A 125 -27.78 -0.79 2.02
C ASP A 125 -26.95 0.52 2.06
N PHE A 126 -26.59 1.02 0.88
CA PHE A 126 -25.80 2.24 0.73
C PHE A 126 -26.50 3.48 1.29
N SER A 127 -27.83 3.50 1.34
CA SER A 127 -28.61 4.66 1.82
C SER A 127 -28.31 5.01 3.28
N VAL A 128 -27.83 4.05 4.09
CA VAL A 128 -27.40 4.27 5.48
C VAL A 128 -26.10 5.08 5.51
N PHE A 129 -25.19 4.86 4.59
CA PHE A 129 -23.90 5.51 4.50
C PHE A 129 -23.91 6.83 3.73
N ALA A 130 -24.74 6.95 2.70
CA ALA A 130 -24.76 8.07 1.75
C ALA A 130 -24.77 9.47 2.42
N PRO A 131 -25.60 9.77 3.47
CA PRO A 131 -25.60 11.09 4.11
C PRO A 131 -24.27 11.43 4.80
N HIS A 132 -23.59 10.44 5.38
CA HIS A 132 -22.29 10.60 6.01
C HIS A 132 -21.19 10.79 4.98
N LEU A 133 -21.21 10.02 3.89
CA LEU A 133 -20.28 10.17 2.77
C LEU A 133 -20.38 11.56 2.13
N ASP A 134 -21.60 12.05 1.88
CA ASP A 134 -21.84 13.39 1.35
C ASP A 134 -21.22 14.48 2.24
N LYS A 135 -21.41 14.34 3.56
CA LYS A 135 -20.82 15.27 4.52
C LYS A 135 -19.29 15.16 4.56
N VAL A 136 -18.72 13.95 4.55
CA VAL A 136 -17.26 13.75 4.52
C VAL A 136 -16.67 14.35 3.24
N ILE A 137 -17.28 14.14 2.06
CA ILE A 137 -16.85 14.75 0.79
C ILE A 137 -16.86 16.28 0.89
N SER A 138 -17.95 16.86 1.42
CA SER A 138 -18.06 18.32 1.58
C SER A 138 -16.99 18.87 2.51
N MET A 139 -16.78 18.23 3.66
CA MET A 139 -15.77 18.65 4.63
C MET A 139 -14.34 18.41 4.11
N THR A 140 -14.10 17.37 3.32
CA THR A 140 -12.80 17.13 2.66
C THR A 140 -12.48 18.26 1.68
N LYS A 141 -13.45 18.74 0.89
CA LYS A 141 -13.26 19.88 0.00
C LYS A 141 -12.89 21.16 0.81
N GLU A 142 -13.56 21.39 1.93
CA GLU A 142 -13.27 22.52 2.81
C GLU A 142 -11.89 22.38 3.50
N TYR A 143 -11.54 21.17 3.96
CA TYR A 143 -10.23 20.85 4.52
C TYR A 143 -9.08 21.17 3.56
N VAL A 144 -9.22 20.76 2.30
CA VAL A 144 -8.23 21.06 1.26
C VAL A 144 -8.16 22.56 1.00
N HIS A 145 -9.30 23.25 0.98
CA HIS A 145 -9.34 24.70 0.79
C HIS A 145 -8.58 25.47 1.90
N TYR A 146 -8.66 25.01 3.15
CA TYR A 146 -7.83 25.59 4.22
C TYR A 146 -6.35 25.36 4.00
N MET A 147 -5.96 24.18 3.54
CA MET A 147 -4.56 23.82 3.35
C MET A 147 -3.94 24.48 2.11
N GLU A 148 -4.63 24.39 0.96
CA GLU A 148 -4.15 24.88 -0.34
C GLU A 148 -5.33 25.42 -1.15
N PRO A 149 -5.74 26.70 -0.91
CA PRO A 149 -6.98 27.28 -1.46
C PRO A 149 -7.02 27.37 -2.99
N ASP A 150 -5.87 27.41 -3.64
CA ASP A 150 -5.73 27.62 -5.09
C ASP A 150 -5.49 26.32 -5.87
N GLN A 151 -5.38 25.16 -5.18
CA GLN A 151 -5.10 23.87 -5.81
C GLN A 151 -6.41 23.10 -6.13
N ASP A 152 -6.41 22.33 -7.23
CA ASP A 152 -7.46 21.36 -7.51
C ASP A 152 -7.56 20.36 -6.34
N VAL A 153 -8.78 20.13 -5.85
CA VAL A 153 -9.00 19.32 -4.64
C VAL A 153 -8.49 17.89 -4.84
N TYR A 154 -8.80 17.28 -5.98
CA TYR A 154 -8.43 15.89 -6.20
C TYR A 154 -6.92 15.73 -6.44
N GLU A 155 -6.31 16.69 -7.13
CA GLU A 155 -4.85 16.78 -7.28
C GLU A 155 -4.14 16.85 -5.91
N PHE A 156 -4.66 17.68 -5.00
CA PHE A 156 -4.11 17.78 -3.66
C PHE A 156 -4.24 16.45 -2.89
N LEU A 157 -5.41 15.80 -2.95
CA LEU A 157 -5.68 14.54 -2.27
C LEU A 157 -4.75 13.42 -2.75
N VAL A 158 -4.55 13.28 -4.06
CA VAL A 158 -3.55 12.35 -4.62
C VAL A 158 -2.14 12.68 -4.13
N GLY A 159 -1.79 13.96 -4.10
CA GLY A 159 -0.47 14.43 -3.63
C GLY A 159 -0.17 14.16 -2.15
N LEU A 160 -1.19 13.85 -1.33
CA LEU A 160 -0.98 13.42 0.07
C LEU A 160 -0.36 12.01 0.13
N PHE A 161 -0.61 11.15 -0.85
CA PHE A 161 -0.14 9.78 -0.92
C PHE A 161 0.97 9.57 -1.95
N GLU A 162 1.05 10.44 -2.96
CA GLU A 162 2.02 10.40 -4.06
C GLU A 162 2.67 11.78 -4.26
N ASP A 163 3.59 12.15 -3.38
CA ASP A 163 4.29 13.45 -3.45
C ASP A 163 4.98 13.63 -4.81
N GLY A 164 4.64 14.71 -5.51
CA GLY A 164 5.16 15.05 -6.84
C GLY A 164 4.47 14.33 -8.02
N MET A 165 3.44 13.49 -7.78
CA MET A 165 2.61 12.92 -8.83
C MET A 165 1.48 13.88 -9.18
N ASP A 166 1.15 13.98 -10.49
CA ASP A 166 0.02 14.76 -11.00
C ASP A 166 -1.03 13.83 -11.65
N THR A 167 -2.28 14.27 -11.61
CA THR A 167 -3.39 13.48 -12.15
C THR A 167 -3.35 13.36 -13.67
N GLU A 168 -2.71 14.27 -14.40
CA GLU A 168 -2.52 14.15 -15.86
C GLU A 168 -1.61 12.96 -16.19
N THR A 169 -0.54 12.78 -15.43
CA THR A 169 0.34 11.61 -15.54
C THR A 169 -0.41 10.32 -15.23
N ILE A 170 -1.22 10.31 -14.16
CA ILE A 170 -2.02 9.12 -13.78
C ILE A 170 -3.05 8.81 -14.87
N ASP A 171 -3.78 9.80 -15.38
CA ASP A 171 -4.77 9.64 -16.45
C ASP A 171 -4.14 8.97 -17.68
N ARG A 172 -2.98 9.45 -18.12
CA ARG A 172 -2.25 8.89 -19.26
C ARG A 172 -1.86 7.43 -19.02
N ILE A 173 -1.28 7.14 -17.87
CA ILE A 173 -0.75 5.80 -17.54
C ILE A 173 -1.89 4.80 -17.36
N PHE A 174 -2.97 5.20 -16.70
CA PHE A 174 -4.14 4.34 -16.47
C PHE A 174 -4.92 4.09 -17.76
N ALA A 175 -5.01 5.07 -18.67
CA ALA A 175 -5.58 4.87 -19.99
C ALA A 175 -4.74 3.86 -20.80
N GLU A 176 -3.40 4.02 -20.83
CA GLU A 176 -2.48 3.08 -21.47
C GLU A 176 -2.66 1.65 -20.94
N LEU A 177 -2.74 1.51 -19.62
CA LEU A 177 -2.92 0.20 -18.99
C LEU A 177 -4.28 -0.42 -19.33
N LYS A 178 -5.37 0.35 -19.22
CA LYS A 178 -6.72 -0.08 -19.55
C LYS A 178 -6.82 -0.60 -21.00
N GLU A 179 -6.25 0.12 -21.96
CA GLU A 179 -6.22 -0.27 -23.38
C GLU A 179 -5.52 -1.62 -23.59
N GLY A 180 -4.49 -1.94 -22.82
CA GLY A 180 -3.78 -3.22 -22.92
C GLY A 180 -4.45 -4.34 -22.13
N LEU A 181 -5.00 -4.06 -20.94
CA LEU A 181 -5.59 -5.09 -20.08
C LEU A 181 -6.90 -5.67 -20.62
N LEU A 182 -7.79 -4.85 -21.17
CA LEU A 182 -9.09 -5.33 -21.66
C LEU A 182 -8.98 -6.39 -22.78
N PRO A 183 -8.15 -6.22 -23.82
CA PRO A 183 -7.94 -7.26 -24.82
C PRO A 183 -7.26 -8.51 -24.26
N LEU A 184 -6.33 -8.36 -23.32
CA LEU A 184 -5.66 -9.48 -22.66
C LEU A 184 -6.65 -10.30 -21.85
N LEU A 185 -7.48 -9.64 -21.03
CA LEU A 185 -8.52 -10.30 -20.24
C LEU A 185 -9.48 -11.10 -21.13
N ALA A 186 -9.91 -10.52 -22.24
CA ALA A 186 -10.79 -11.22 -23.19
C ALA A 186 -10.14 -12.51 -23.77
N LYS A 187 -8.82 -12.49 -24.06
CA LYS A 187 -8.09 -13.71 -24.49
C LYS A 187 -8.05 -14.76 -23.37
N ILE A 188 -7.79 -14.34 -22.14
CA ILE A 188 -7.71 -15.22 -20.97
C ILE A 188 -9.07 -15.85 -20.66
N GLU A 189 -10.16 -15.07 -20.74
CA GLU A 189 -11.51 -15.58 -20.52
C GLU A 189 -11.95 -16.61 -21.57
N ALA A 190 -11.48 -16.47 -22.80
CA ALA A 190 -11.73 -17.43 -23.88
C ALA A 190 -10.91 -18.74 -23.76
N ALA A 191 -9.88 -18.76 -22.92
CA ALA A 191 -9.02 -19.92 -22.73
C ALA A 191 -9.65 -20.96 -21.75
N PRO A 192 -9.22 -22.26 -21.83
CA PRO A 192 -9.64 -23.26 -20.87
C PRO A 192 -9.26 -22.90 -19.43
N LYS A 193 -10.20 -23.04 -18.49
CA LYS A 193 -9.93 -22.81 -17.07
C LYS A 193 -9.12 -23.95 -16.46
N PRO A 194 -8.18 -23.65 -15.52
CA PRO A 194 -7.40 -24.67 -14.86
C PRO A 194 -8.26 -25.53 -13.91
N ASP A 195 -7.90 -26.82 -13.76
CA ASP A 195 -8.48 -27.68 -12.73
C ASP A 195 -7.70 -27.48 -11.41
N LEU A 196 -8.36 -26.88 -10.43
CA LEU A 196 -7.81 -26.54 -9.12
C LEU A 196 -8.31 -27.46 -8.01
N SER A 197 -8.98 -28.57 -8.36
CA SER A 197 -9.63 -29.49 -7.38
C SER A 197 -8.65 -30.06 -6.35
N ALA A 198 -7.36 -30.21 -6.69
CA ALA A 198 -6.33 -30.68 -5.76
C ALA A 198 -6.07 -29.71 -4.57
N LEU A 199 -6.50 -28.45 -4.68
CA LEU A 199 -6.41 -27.46 -3.59
C LEU A 199 -7.67 -27.42 -2.72
N GLN A 200 -8.73 -28.14 -3.09
CA GLN A 200 -9.97 -28.23 -2.32
C GLN A 200 -9.82 -29.23 -1.16
N GLN A 201 -8.95 -28.91 -0.21
CA GLN A 201 -8.69 -29.72 0.99
C GLN A 201 -8.42 -28.79 2.18
N THR A 202 -8.35 -29.36 3.38
CA THR A 202 -8.04 -28.57 4.59
C THR A 202 -6.53 -28.55 4.83
N PHE A 203 -6.00 -27.39 5.12
CA PHE A 203 -4.58 -27.13 5.40
C PHE A 203 -4.40 -26.68 6.85
N ASP A 204 -3.36 -27.19 7.52
CA ASP A 204 -3.08 -26.88 8.90
C ASP A 204 -2.61 -25.41 9.09
N PRO A 205 -3.36 -24.55 9.83
CA PRO A 205 -2.94 -23.17 10.09
C PRO A 205 -1.61 -23.04 10.85
N ASP A 206 -1.29 -23.97 11.76
CA ASP A 206 -0.02 -23.94 12.49
C ASP A 206 1.17 -24.34 11.59
N ALA A 207 0.95 -25.16 10.60
CA ALA A 207 1.93 -25.45 9.57
C ALA A 207 2.14 -24.25 8.63
N GLN A 208 1.11 -23.49 8.31
CA GLN A 208 1.19 -22.27 7.50
C GLN A 208 2.09 -21.21 8.17
N LYS A 209 2.10 -21.10 9.51
CA LYS A 209 3.02 -20.21 10.25
C LYS A 209 4.50 -20.52 9.95
N LYS A 210 4.84 -21.81 9.87
CA LYS A 210 6.21 -22.25 9.53
C LYS A 210 6.56 -21.97 8.06
N VAL A 211 5.57 -22.08 7.18
CA VAL A 211 5.73 -21.71 5.77
C VAL A 211 5.98 -20.21 5.64
N GLN A 212 5.30 -19.37 6.40
CA GLN A 212 5.57 -17.93 6.44
C GLN A 212 7.02 -17.63 6.85
N GLU A 213 7.52 -18.25 7.93
CA GLU A 213 8.92 -18.05 8.36
C GLU A 213 9.92 -18.48 7.28
N LEU A 214 9.64 -19.58 6.57
CA LEU A 214 10.45 -20.04 5.43
C LEU A 214 10.44 -18.99 4.31
N LEU A 215 9.27 -18.48 3.92
CA LEU A 215 9.13 -17.52 2.83
C LEU A 215 9.78 -16.19 3.15
N LEU A 216 9.54 -15.64 4.33
CA LEU A 216 10.15 -14.40 4.80
C LEU A 216 11.69 -14.50 4.80
N SER A 217 12.23 -15.61 5.33
CA SER A 217 13.69 -15.86 5.31
C SER A 217 14.22 -15.99 3.88
N TYR A 218 13.46 -16.64 2.99
CA TYR A 218 13.85 -16.87 1.61
C TYR A 218 13.97 -15.57 0.81
N ILE A 219 13.03 -14.64 1.01
CA ILE A 219 13.04 -13.34 0.32
C ILE A 219 13.98 -12.31 0.96
N GLY A 220 14.55 -12.59 2.14
CA GLY A 220 15.56 -11.77 2.80
C GLY A 220 15.06 -10.88 3.95
N PHE A 221 13.88 -11.15 4.51
CA PHE A 221 13.42 -10.51 5.73
C PHE A 221 14.35 -10.86 6.91
N SER A 222 14.72 -9.85 7.70
CA SER A 222 15.61 -10.02 8.85
C SER A 222 14.81 -10.11 10.15
N PHE A 223 14.87 -11.26 10.81
CA PHE A 223 14.30 -11.45 12.15
C PHE A 223 15.10 -10.77 13.27
N ASP A 224 16.32 -10.27 12.99
CA ASP A 224 17.09 -9.47 13.94
C ASP A 224 16.49 -8.07 14.18
N CYS A 225 15.74 -7.57 13.21
CA CYS A 225 15.06 -6.27 13.27
C CYS A 225 13.58 -6.37 12.88
N GLY A 226 12.99 -7.55 13.05
CA GLY A 226 11.58 -7.76 12.74
C GLY A 226 10.96 -8.89 13.56
N ALA A 227 9.63 -8.85 13.66
CA ALA A 227 8.84 -9.87 14.34
C ALA A 227 7.57 -10.18 13.52
N VAL A 228 6.97 -11.35 13.80
CA VAL A 228 5.77 -11.85 13.12
C VAL A 228 4.67 -12.13 14.14
N ALA A 229 3.43 -11.80 13.81
CA ALA A 229 2.25 -12.15 14.59
C ALA A 229 1.07 -12.52 13.70
N GLU A 230 0.00 -12.98 14.33
CA GLU A 230 -1.28 -13.23 13.67
C GLU A 230 -2.23 -12.05 13.90
N SER A 231 -2.97 -11.65 12.86
CA SER A 231 -4.03 -10.62 12.92
C SER A 231 -5.18 -10.99 12.00
N MET A 232 -6.33 -10.30 12.12
CA MET A 232 -7.49 -10.53 11.24
C MET A 232 -7.22 -10.11 9.79
N HIS A 233 -6.44 -9.03 9.61
CA HIS A 233 -6.00 -8.54 8.32
C HIS A 233 -4.48 -8.40 8.35
N PRO A 234 -3.75 -9.02 7.41
CA PRO A 234 -2.30 -8.85 7.29
C PRO A 234 -1.90 -7.39 7.17
N PHE A 235 -0.81 -7.00 7.80
CA PHE A 235 -0.21 -5.67 7.66
C PHE A 235 1.26 -5.67 8.09
N THR A 236 2.00 -4.71 7.59
CA THR A 236 3.36 -4.38 8.02
C THR A 236 3.36 -3.05 8.76
N THR A 237 4.16 -2.95 9.81
CA THR A 237 4.34 -1.71 10.57
C THR A 237 5.75 -1.56 11.08
N THR A 238 6.29 -0.35 11.01
CA THR A 238 7.56 0.04 11.65
C THR A 238 7.26 0.73 12.98
N LEU A 239 7.70 0.10 14.08
CA LEU A 239 7.51 0.68 15.42
C LEU A 239 8.55 1.77 15.71
N CYS A 240 9.76 1.52 15.26
CA CYS A 240 10.88 2.46 15.31
C CYS A 240 11.98 1.97 14.36
N PRO A 241 13.00 2.77 14.09
CA PRO A 241 14.17 2.32 13.36
C PRO A 241 14.76 1.03 13.93
N GLY A 242 14.79 -0.03 13.10
CA GLY A 242 15.27 -1.35 13.51
C GLY A 242 14.23 -2.27 14.18
N ASP A 243 12.94 -1.90 14.15
CA ASP A 243 11.83 -2.78 14.56
C ASP A 243 10.68 -2.69 13.55
N VAL A 244 10.70 -3.59 12.56
CA VAL A 244 9.70 -3.69 11.50
C VAL A 244 8.93 -4.99 11.65
N ARG A 245 7.63 -4.93 11.84
CA ARG A 245 6.81 -6.10 12.17
C ARG A 245 5.79 -6.40 11.09
N VAL A 246 5.54 -7.70 10.90
CA VAL A 246 4.64 -8.27 9.91
C VAL A 246 3.56 -9.08 10.59
N THR A 247 2.32 -8.97 10.15
CA THR A 247 1.26 -9.89 10.54
C THR A 247 0.76 -10.70 9.36
N ASN A 248 0.08 -11.80 9.66
CA ASN A 248 -0.59 -12.64 8.66
C ASN A 248 -1.89 -13.22 9.22
N HIS A 249 -2.69 -13.81 8.33
CA HIS A 249 -3.86 -14.60 8.69
C HIS A 249 -3.81 -15.97 8.01
N TYR A 250 -4.29 -17.01 8.71
CA TYR A 250 -4.13 -18.39 8.23
C TYR A 250 -5.50 -19.05 8.04
N TYR A 251 -5.83 -19.29 6.77
CA TYR A 251 -7.10 -19.92 6.40
C TYR A 251 -6.90 -21.43 6.17
N ALA A 252 -7.73 -22.24 6.81
CA ALA A 252 -7.67 -23.69 6.65
C ALA A 252 -8.08 -24.17 5.25
N ASP A 253 -8.86 -23.40 4.53
CA ASP A 253 -9.41 -23.71 3.20
C ASP A 253 -8.74 -22.91 2.07
N ASN A 254 -7.91 -21.90 2.42
CA ASN A 254 -7.22 -21.06 1.44
C ASN A 254 -5.77 -20.75 1.85
N PRO A 255 -4.84 -21.72 1.77
CA PRO A 255 -3.43 -21.50 2.13
C PRO A 255 -2.72 -20.55 1.17
N ILE A 256 -3.21 -20.38 -0.06
CA ILE A 256 -2.61 -19.46 -1.04
C ILE A 256 -2.71 -18.02 -0.54
N SER A 257 -3.83 -17.64 0.09
CA SER A 257 -3.99 -16.32 0.68
C SER A 257 -2.91 -16.02 1.74
N SER A 258 -2.66 -16.93 2.69
CA SER A 258 -1.64 -16.74 3.72
C SER A 258 -0.21 -16.76 3.16
N ILE A 259 0.05 -17.58 2.13
CA ILE A 259 1.35 -17.64 1.44
C ILE A 259 1.65 -16.30 0.76
N PHE A 260 0.71 -15.78 0.00
CA PHE A 260 0.91 -14.52 -0.74
C PHE A 260 0.88 -13.30 0.16
N SER A 261 0.07 -13.29 1.23
CA SER A 261 0.13 -12.26 2.26
C SER A 261 1.50 -12.22 2.95
N ALA A 262 2.11 -13.37 3.24
CA ALA A 262 3.45 -13.43 3.82
C ALA A 262 4.52 -12.82 2.89
N ILE A 263 4.43 -13.07 1.58
CA ILE A 263 5.36 -12.53 0.59
C ILE A 263 5.13 -11.03 0.41
N HIS A 264 3.87 -10.59 0.34
CA HIS A 264 3.46 -9.20 0.20
C HIS A 264 3.96 -8.36 1.38
N GLU A 265 3.58 -8.73 2.60
CA GLU A 265 3.99 -8.01 3.81
C GLU A 265 5.51 -8.08 4.03
N GLY A 266 6.13 -9.21 3.63
CA GLY A 266 7.58 -9.36 3.60
C GLY A 266 8.26 -8.35 2.68
N GLY A 267 7.67 -8.06 1.53
CA GLY A 267 8.16 -7.04 0.58
C GLY A 267 8.16 -5.64 1.18
N HIS A 268 7.05 -5.23 1.79
CA HIS A 268 6.96 -3.99 2.57
C HIS A 268 8.03 -3.92 3.66
N ALA A 269 8.13 -4.98 4.46
CA ALA A 269 9.05 -5.02 5.59
C ALA A 269 10.52 -4.96 5.16
N ILE A 270 10.89 -5.65 4.08
CA ILE A 270 12.26 -5.61 3.53
C ILE A 270 12.62 -4.20 3.09
N PHE A 271 11.69 -3.45 2.49
CA PHE A 271 11.92 -2.06 2.15
C PHE A 271 12.27 -1.25 3.40
N GLU A 272 11.41 -1.27 4.41
CA GLU A 272 11.59 -0.56 5.67
C GLU A 272 12.89 -0.95 6.40
N GLN A 273 13.22 -2.25 6.44
CA GLN A 273 14.44 -2.76 7.07
C GLN A 273 15.73 -2.30 6.35
N ASN A 274 15.64 -1.95 5.08
CA ASN A 274 16.79 -1.61 4.25
C ASN A 274 17.02 -0.10 4.09
N VAL A 275 16.20 0.75 4.69
CA VAL A 275 16.45 2.21 4.74
C VAL A 275 17.79 2.47 5.43
N ASP A 276 18.65 3.32 4.84
CA ASP A 276 19.97 3.61 5.36
C ASP A 276 19.88 4.22 6.77
N LYS A 277 20.72 3.74 7.66
CA LYS A 277 20.76 4.21 9.07
C LYS A 277 21.09 5.70 9.19
N ASP A 278 21.80 6.25 8.21
CA ASP A 278 22.12 7.69 8.17
C ASP A 278 20.85 8.56 7.99
N PHE A 279 19.73 7.95 7.57
CA PHE A 279 18.43 8.63 7.44
C PHE A 279 17.51 8.47 8.66
N TRP A 280 17.86 7.61 9.59
CA TRP A 280 17.07 7.46 10.81
C TRP A 280 16.91 8.83 11.51
N HIS A 281 15.75 9.05 12.10
CA HIS A 281 15.36 10.33 12.71
C HIS A 281 15.26 11.52 11.72
N THR A 282 15.06 11.23 10.44
CA THR A 282 14.78 12.24 9.40
C THR A 282 13.53 11.87 8.61
N ALA A 283 12.96 12.83 7.89
CA ALA A 283 11.83 12.56 7.00
C ALA A 283 12.16 11.59 5.86
N ALA A 284 13.43 11.35 5.56
CA ALA A 284 13.83 10.36 4.57
C ALA A 284 13.57 8.91 5.02
N ALA A 285 13.55 8.64 6.33
CA ALA A 285 13.18 7.34 6.86
C ALA A 285 11.65 7.12 6.96
N GLN A 286 10.85 8.17 6.79
CA GLN A 286 9.39 8.08 6.81
C GLN A 286 8.88 7.94 5.39
N ILE A 287 8.56 6.72 4.98
CA ILE A 287 8.11 6.45 3.61
C ILE A 287 6.64 6.87 3.51
N ASN A 288 6.39 7.94 2.75
CA ASN A 288 5.08 8.54 2.54
C ASN A 288 4.63 8.53 1.06
N MET A 289 5.31 7.76 0.23
CA MET A 289 4.94 7.51 -1.16
C MET A 289 4.36 6.11 -1.23
N MET A 290 3.04 6.03 -1.16
CA MET A 290 2.34 4.75 -0.99
C MET A 290 2.51 3.85 -2.21
N GLY A 291 2.55 4.39 -3.44
CA GLY A 291 2.83 3.61 -4.64
C GLY A 291 4.24 3.03 -4.68
N LEU A 292 5.25 3.78 -4.20
CA LEU A 292 6.60 3.24 -4.08
C LEU A 292 6.66 2.13 -3.03
N HIS A 293 5.95 2.30 -1.91
CA HIS A 293 5.88 1.31 -0.84
C HIS A 293 5.14 0.05 -1.30
N GLU A 294 4.01 0.22 -1.98
CA GLU A 294 3.23 -0.89 -2.56
C GLU A 294 3.99 -1.60 -3.68
N SER A 295 4.84 -0.90 -4.43
CA SER A 295 5.65 -1.57 -5.45
C SER A 295 6.61 -2.61 -4.86
N GLN A 296 7.07 -2.43 -3.64
CA GLN A 296 7.96 -3.41 -3.02
C GLN A 296 7.19 -4.68 -2.62
N SER A 297 6.01 -4.56 -2.05
CA SER A 297 5.15 -5.71 -1.76
C SER A 297 4.69 -6.43 -3.02
N ARG A 298 4.18 -5.68 -4.00
CA ARG A 298 3.67 -6.22 -5.25
C ARG A 298 4.76 -6.86 -6.11
N PHE A 299 5.97 -6.31 -6.11
CA PHE A 299 7.09 -6.91 -6.82
C PHE A 299 7.39 -8.32 -6.29
N TYR A 300 7.49 -8.47 -4.96
CA TYR A 300 7.70 -9.79 -4.36
C TYR A 300 6.49 -10.70 -4.53
N GLU A 301 5.27 -10.19 -4.37
CA GLU A 301 4.03 -10.96 -4.50
C GLU A 301 3.82 -11.43 -5.95
N ASN A 302 3.78 -10.49 -6.91
CA ASN A 302 3.31 -10.76 -8.26
C ASN A 302 4.45 -11.10 -9.22
N ILE A 303 5.51 -10.27 -9.28
CA ILE A 303 6.60 -10.51 -10.24
C ILE A 303 7.43 -11.73 -9.84
N LEU A 304 7.77 -11.86 -8.56
CA LEU A 304 8.55 -12.98 -8.05
C LEU A 304 7.68 -14.16 -7.64
N GLY A 305 6.74 -13.95 -6.71
CA GLY A 305 5.95 -15.00 -6.08
C GLY A 305 5.02 -15.76 -7.03
N ARG A 306 4.56 -15.14 -8.12
CA ARG A 306 3.75 -15.81 -9.15
C ARG A 306 4.59 -16.40 -10.29
N ASN A 307 5.92 -16.26 -10.23
CA ASN A 307 6.84 -16.88 -11.19
C ASN A 307 7.12 -18.34 -10.79
N PRO A 308 6.98 -19.34 -11.69
CA PRO A 308 7.26 -20.74 -11.37
C PRO A 308 8.67 -20.97 -10.82
N HIS A 309 9.66 -20.25 -11.33
CA HIS A 309 11.08 -20.40 -10.96
C HIS A 309 11.37 -19.89 -9.54
N PHE A 310 10.54 -19.05 -8.97
CA PHE A 310 10.59 -18.68 -7.54
C PHE A 310 10.39 -19.90 -6.64
N TRP A 311 9.50 -20.81 -7.02
CA TRP A 311 9.12 -21.98 -6.23
C TRP A 311 10.05 -23.16 -6.42
N THR A 312 10.73 -23.26 -7.56
CA THR A 312 11.64 -24.39 -7.87
C THR A 312 12.61 -24.72 -6.73
N PRO A 313 13.32 -23.75 -6.09
CA PRO A 313 14.26 -24.03 -5.00
C PRO A 313 13.61 -24.34 -3.64
N ILE A 314 12.31 -23.98 -3.43
CA ILE A 314 11.69 -24.01 -2.09
C ILE A 314 10.43 -24.84 -1.99
N TYR A 315 9.82 -25.29 -3.11
CA TYR A 315 8.55 -26.00 -3.10
C TYR A 315 8.59 -27.30 -2.27
N GLU A 316 9.68 -28.08 -2.37
CA GLU A 316 9.86 -29.28 -1.55
C GLU A 316 9.93 -28.95 -0.05
N LYS A 317 10.61 -27.86 0.31
CA LYS A 317 10.70 -27.40 1.71
C LYS A 317 9.35 -26.96 2.22
N MET A 318 8.61 -26.20 1.41
CA MET A 318 7.23 -25.78 1.71
C MET A 318 6.33 -27.01 1.90
N SER A 319 6.36 -27.97 0.96
CA SER A 319 5.56 -29.20 1.04
C SER A 319 5.98 -30.14 2.20
N ALA A 320 7.19 -30.01 2.72
CA ALA A 320 7.61 -30.72 3.92
C ALA A 320 7.01 -30.10 5.18
N LEU A 321 6.85 -28.77 5.23
CA LEU A 321 6.23 -28.04 6.34
C LEU A 321 4.71 -28.11 6.31
N LEU A 322 4.11 -28.08 5.12
CA LEU A 322 2.67 -28.16 4.88
C LEU A 322 2.38 -29.41 4.01
N PRO A 323 2.26 -30.60 4.66
CA PRO A 323 2.27 -31.89 3.96
C PRO A 323 1.13 -32.12 2.96
N GLU A 324 0.04 -31.37 3.08
CA GLU A 324 -1.09 -31.41 2.14
C GLU A 324 -0.64 -31.04 0.72
N PHE A 325 0.36 -30.17 0.57
CA PHE A 325 0.94 -29.82 -0.73
C PHE A 325 1.67 -30.98 -1.43
N LYS A 326 1.99 -32.08 -0.72
CA LYS A 326 2.54 -33.28 -1.36
C LYS A 326 1.55 -33.95 -2.32
N THR A 327 0.26 -33.73 -2.13
CA THR A 327 -0.81 -34.24 -3.01
C THR A 327 -1.19 -33.25 -4.11
N VAL A 328 -0.66 -32.02 -4.09
CA VAL A 328 -0.87 -30.99 -5.09
C VAL A 328 0.29 -31.05 -6.10
N PRO A 329 0.06 -31.41 -7.37
CA PRO A 329 1.10 -31.33 -8.39
C PRO A 329 1.63 -29.92 -8.53
N PHE A 330 2.94 -29.76 -8.73
CA PHE A 330 3.57 -28.46 -8.88
C PHE A 330 2.91 -27.61 -9.99
N ASP A 331 2.61 -28.21 -11.15
CA ASP A 331 1.91 -27.52 -12.24
C ASP A 331 0.51 -27.03 -11.86
N THR A 332 -0.20 -27.79 -11.00
CA THR A 332 -1.51 -27.37 -10.49
C THR A 332 -1.37 -26.18 -9.55
N PHE A 333 -0.37 -26.20 -8.66
CA PHE A 333 -0.05 -25.06 -7.81
C PHE A 333 0.27 -23.80 -8.62
N ILE A 334 1.14 -23.93 -9.63
CA ILE A 334 1.52 -22.80 -10.51
C ILE A 334 0.31 -22.26 -11.27
N LYS A 335 -0.58 -23.12 -11.76
CA LYS A 335 -1.82 -22.69 -12.41
C LYS A 335 -2.73 -21.96 -11.44
N ALA A 336 -2.85 -22.43 -10.19
CA ALA A 336 -3.69 -21.80 -9.19
C ALA A 336 -3.24 -20.39 -8.82
N ILE A 337 -1.94 -20.20 -8.61
CA ILE A 337 -1.41 -18.88 -8.27
C ILE A 337 -1.41 -17.89 -9.45
N ASN A 338 -1.70 -18.36 -10.67
CA ASN A 338 -1.79 -17.57 -11.90
C ASN A 338 -3.19 -17.66 -12.55
N ASP A 339 -4.20 -18.11 -11.80
CA ASP A 339 -5.58 -18.09 -12.30
C ASP A 339 -6.09 -16.66 -12.37
N VAL A 340 -6.67 -16.29 -13.52
CA VAL A 340 -7.21 -14.97 -13.80
C VAL A 340 -8.68 -15.08 -14.14
N HIS A 341 -9.49 -14.34 -13.39
CA HIS A 341 -10.92 -14.22 -13.65
C HIS A 341 -11.50 -12.94 -13.01
N PRO A 342 -12.45 -12.27 -13.66
CA PRO A 342 -13.15 -11.15 -13.05
C PRO A 342 -13.80 -11.58 -11.72
N SER A 343 -13.51 -10.87 -10.65
CA SER A 343 -14.08 -11.07 -9.32
C SER A 343 -14.79 -9.83 -8.82
N MET A 344 -15.73 -9.96 -7.89
CA MET A 344 -16.47 -8.82 -7.35
C MET A 344 -15.61 -7.99 -6.41
N ILE A 345 -14.74 -8.63 -5.63
CA ILE A 345 -14.03 -8.01 -4.52
C ILE A 345 -12.57 -7.70 -4.91
N ARG A 346 -12.19 -6.45 -4.78
CA ARG A 346 -10.85 -5.95 -5.14
C ARG A 346 -9.72 -6.70 -4.43
N THR A 347 -9.85 -6.95 -3.15
CA THR A 347 -8.82 -7.60 -2.34
C THR A 347 -8.58 -9.06 -2.71
N GLU A 348 -9.54 -9.69 -3.40
CA GLU A 348 -9.46 -11.06 -3.90
C GLU A 348 -9.08 -11.13 -5.39
N ALA A 349 -8.88 -9.97 -6.03
CA ALA A 349 -8.60 -9.89 -7.46
C ALA A 349 -7.19 -10.42 -7.79
N ASP A 350 -7.07 -11.08 -8.94
CA ASP A 350 -5.78 -11.47 -9.52
C ASP A 350 -4.97 -10.26 -10.02
N GLU A 351 -3.70 -10.47 -10.36
CA GLU A 351 -2.81 -9.37 -10.75
C GLU A 351 -3.22 -8.61 -12.03
N VAL A 352 -4.01 -9.21 -12.91
CA VAL A 352 -4.51 -8.59 -14.15
C VAL A 352 -5.75 -7.75 -13.86
N THR A 353 -6.75 -8.36 -13.22
CA THR A 353 -8.05 -7.69 -12.97
C THR A 353 -7.96 -6.66 -11.84
N TYR A 354 -6.98 -6.78 -10.92
CA TYR A 354 -6.74 -5.80 -9.86
C TYR A 354 -6.58 -4.36 -10.38
N GLY A 355 -5.83 -4.19 -11.47
CA GLY A 355 -5.66 -2.87 -12.09
C GLY A 355 -6.97 -2.23 -12.53
N LEU A 356 -7.91 -3.02 -13.05
CA LEU A 356 -9.23 -2.55 -13.47
C LEU A 356 -10.09 -2.12 -12.28
N HIS A 357 -9.99 -2.82 -11.14
CA HIS A 357 -10.63 -2.40 -9.90
C HIS A 357 -10.14 -1.04 -9.39
N ILE A 358 -8.85 -0.76 -9.53
CA ILE A 358 -8.28 0.53 -9.12
C ILE A 358 -8.68 1.64 -10.09
N ILE A 359 -8.64 1.40 -11.39
CA ILE A 359 -9.08 2.37 -12.40
C ILE A 359 -10.53 2.77 -12.16
N LEU A 360 -11.41 1.82 -11.84
CA LEU A 360 -12.80 2.07 -11.47
C LEU A 360 -12.90 3.12 -10.35
N ARG A 361 -12.18 2.91 -9.25
CA ARG A 361 -12.22 3.80 -8.08
C ARG A 361 -11.66 5.17 -8.38
N TYR A 362 -10.57 5.23 -9.11
CA TYR A 362 -9.98 6.47 -9.57
C TYR A 362 -10.94 7.29 -10.43
N GLU A 363 -11.62 6.66 -11.40
CA GLU A 363 -12.60 7.32 -12.25
C GLU A 363 -13.81 7.82 -11.43
N ILE A 364 -14.26 7.08 -10.40
CA ILE A 364 -15.35 7.51 -9.52
C ILE A 364 -14.91 8.67 -8.62
N GLU A 365 -13.71 8.63 -8.03
CA GLU A 365 -13.22 9.75 -7.22
C GLU A 365 -13.10 11.05 -8.04
N LYS A 366 -12.65 10.96 -9.30
CA LYS A 366 -12.67 12.10 -10.22
C LYS A 366 -14.08 12.62 -10.46
N ALA A 367 -15.05 11.74 -10.64
CA ALA A 367 -16.45 12.11 -10.80
C ALA A 367 -17.01 12.83 -9.55
N ILE A 368 -16.62 12.40 -8.35
CA ILE A 368 -17.00 13.04 -7.07
C ILE A 368 -16.41 14.46 -6.96
N PHE A 369 -15.11 14.61 -7.22
CA PHE A 369 -14.41 15.87 -6.90
C PHE A 369 -14.40 16.88 -8.06
N ARG A 370 -14.46 16.44 -9.32
CA ARG A 370 -14.41 17.30 -10.52
C ARG A 370 -15.77 17.46 -11.19
N ASP A 371 -16.52 16.36 -11.34
CA ASP A 371 -17.81 16.39 -12.05
C ASP A 371 -18.99 16.63 -11.09
N ASN A 372 -18.76 16.63 -9.76
CA ASN A 372 -19.75 16.82 -8.73
C ASN A 372 -20.95 15.86 -8.83
N VAL A 373 -20.68 14.59 -9.14
CA VAL A 373 -21.68 13.52 -9.13
C VAL A 373 -22.29 13.44 -7.73
N LYS A 374 -23.61 13.31 -7.65
CA LYS A 374 -24.32 13.22 -6.37
C LYS A 374 -24.03 11.88 -5.70
N THR A 375 -23.93 11.90 -4.38
CA THR A 375 -23.66 10.70 -3.58
C THR A 375 -24.69 9.60 -3.84
N ASP A 376 -25.98 9.96 -3.99
CA ASP A 376 -27.05 8.99 -4.30
C ASP A 376 -26.90 8.29 -5.67
N ASP A 377 -26.17 8.88 -6.62
CA ASP A 377 -25.96 8.31 -7.95
C ASP A 377 -24.71 7.38 -7.99
N LEU A 378 -23.89 7.36 -6.95
CA LEU A 378 -22.63 6.61 -6.93
C LEU A 378 -22.81 5.08 -7.04
N PRO A 379 -23.82 4.41 -6.44
CA PRO A 379 -24.02 2.98 -6.64
C PRO A 379 -24.30 2.61 -8.11
N ALA A 380 -25.07 3.43 -8.79
CA ALA A 380 -25.36 3.21 -10.22
C ALA A 380 -24.11 3.41 -11.08
N LEU A 381 -23.31 4.45 -10.80
CA LEU A 381 -22.03 4.69 -11.46
C LEU A 381 -21.04 3.56 -11.20
N TRP A 382 -20.95 3.05 -9.97
CA TRP A 382 -20.12 1.90 -9.61
C TRP A 382 -20.49 0.67 -10.44
N ASN A 383 -21.78 0.31 -10.48
CA ASN A 383 -22.26 -0.85 -11.23
C ASN A 383 -22.00 -0.71 -12.73
N GLN A 384 -22.17 0.50 -13.29
CA GLN A 384 -21.84 0.79 -14.69
C GLN A 384 -20.34 0.55 -14.96
N LYS A 385 -19.45 1.05 -14.07
CA LYS A 385 -18.00 0.90 -14.22
C LYS A 385 -17.54 -0.54 -14.04
N MET A 386 -18.13 -1.29 -13.10
CA MET A 386 -17.87 -2.73 -12.94
C MET A 386 -18.21 -3.49 -14.24
N GLN A 387 -19.38 -3.22 -14.82
CA GLN A 387 -19.79 -3.84 -16.08
C GLN A 387 -18.88 -3.43 -17.25
N GLU A 388 -18.44 -2.16 -17.30
CA GLU A 388 -17.56 -1.64 -18.38
C GLU A 388 -16.16 -2.29 -18.31
N LEU A 389 -15.59 -2.40 -17.12
CA LEU A 389 -14.18 -2.77 -16.92
C LEU A 389 -13.98 -4.27 -16.68
N LEU A 390 -14.90 -4.92 -16.00
CA LEU A 390 -14.78 -6.32 -15.56
C LEU A 390 -15.85 -7.24 -16.15
N GLY A 391 -16.83 -6.72 -16.89
CA GLY A 391 -17.90 -7.50 -17.48
C GLY A 391 -18.89 -8.09 -16.48
N ILE A 392 -18.83 -7.69 -15.21
CA ILE A 392 -19.65 -8.19 -14.10
C ILE A 392 -20.37 -7.06 -13.39
N THR A 393 -21.48 -7.38 -12.70
CA THR A 393 -22.25 -6.40 -11.94
C THR A 393 -22.51 -6.94 -10.54
N PRO A 394 -22.22 -6.18 -9.47
CA PRO A 394 -22.51 -6.57 -8.10
C PRO A 394 -23.99 -6.91 -7.87
N ALA A 395 -24.27 -7.96 -7.13
CA ALA A 395 -25.64 -8.36 -6.80
C ALA A 395 -26.25 -7.45 -5.72
N ASN A 396 -25.42 -6.76 -4.96
CA ASN A 396 -25.82 -5.92 -3.83
C ASN A 396 -24.73 -4.88 -3.52
N ASP A 397 -25.03 -3.91 -2.66
CA ASP A 397 -24.11 -2.81 -2.33
C ASP A 397 -22.87 -3.28 -1.54
N ALA A 398 -22.96 -4.34 -0.76
CA ALA A 398 -21.83 -4.86 0.01
C ALA A 398 -20.73 -5.47 -0.88
N GLU A 399 -21.14 -6.11 -2.00
CA GLU A 399 -20.21 -6.58 -3.06
C GLU A 399 -19.81 -5.46 -4.02
N GLY A 400 -20.52 -4.35 -4.01
CA GLY A 400 -20.32 -3.18 -4.84
C GLY A 400 -19.60 -2.05 -4.11
N ILE A 401 -20.27 -0.91 -4.04
CA ILE A 401 -19.73 0.37 -3.57
C ILE A 401 -19.30 0.36 -2.10
N LEU A 402 -19.84 -0.53 -1.28
CA LEU A 402 -19.51 -0.65 0.16
C LEU A 402 -18.34 -1.58 0.45
N GLN A 403 -17.67 -2.13 -0.55
CA GLN A 403 -16.60 -3.12 -0.31
C GLN A 403 -15.37 -2.52 0.38
N ASP A 404 -15.02 -1.27 0.13
CA ASP A 404 -13.85 -0.58 0.68
C ASP A 404 -14.23 0.46 1.73
N MET A 405 -13.43 0.56 2.79
CA MET A 405 -13.64 1.53 3.86
C MET A 405 -13.07 2.94 3.57
N HIS A 406 -12.19 3.10 2.59
CA HIS A 406 -11.38 4.30 2.34
C HIS A 406 -12.17 5.61 2.28
N TRP A 407 -13.37 5.59 1.69
CA TRP A 407 -14.19 6.80 1.61
C TRP A 407 -14.84 7.16 2.93
N SER A 408 -15.05 6.18 3.82
CA SER A 408 -15.66 6.42 5.12
C SER A 408 -14.74 7.21 6.06
N ASP A 409 -13.43 7.02 5.95
CA ASP A 409 -12.43 7.74 6.73
C ASP A 409 -11.83 8.94 5.98
N GLY A 410 -12.33 9.24 4.77
CA GLY A 410 -11.89 10.36 3.95
C GLY A 410 -10.54 10.15 3.24
N SER A 411 -10.09 8.91 3.06
CA SER A 411 -8.85 8.55 2.34
C SER A 411 -9.04 8.61 0.81
N PHE A 412 -9.60 9.72 0.31
CA PHE A 412 -9.69 9.96 -1.12
C PHE A 412 -8.33 10.27 -1.72
N GLY A 413 -8.10 9.81 -2.96
CA GLY A 413 -6.81 9.95 -3.64
C GLY A 413 -5.79 8.86 -3.32
N TYR A 414 -6.14 7.91 -2.44
CA TYR A 414 -5.26 6.80 -2.07
C TYR A 414 -5.22 5.66 -3.10
N PHE A 415 -6.36 5.33 -3.70
CA PHE A 415 -6.46 4.19 -4.64
C PHE A 415 -5.45 4.19 -5.78
N PRO A 416 -5.09 5.32 -6.41
CA PRO A 416 -4.06 5.33 -7.45
C PRO A 416 -2.73 4.70 -7.04
N SER A 417 -2.32 4.85 -5.79
CA SER A 417 -1.05 4.32 -5.26
C SER A 417 -0.92 2.81 -5.44
N TYR A 418 -1.99 2.07 -5.24
CA TYR A 418 -2.00 0.61 -5.41
C TYR A 418 -1.63 0.19 -6.84
N LEU A 419 -2.16 0.88 -7.84
CA LEU A 419 -1.89 0.53 -9.24
C LEU A 419 -0.57 1.10 -9.73
N LEU A 420 -0.18 2.28 -9.26
CA LEU A 420 1.14 2.86 -9.52
C LEU A 420 2.23 1.91 -9.04
N GLY A 421 2.06 1.28 -7.87
CA GLY A 421 2.98 0.24 -7.39
C GLY A 421 3.21 -0.86 -8.41
N SER A 422 2.14 -1.47 -8.91
CA SER A 422 2.25 -2.53 -9.94
C SER A 422 2.90 -2.05 -11.24
N ILE A 423 2.63 -0.79 -11.64
CA ILE A 423 3.26 -0.19 -12.84
C ILE A 423 4.77 -0.02 -12.65
N TYR A 424 5.20 0.43 -11.47
CA TYR A 424 6.62 0.54 -11.14
C TYR A 424 7.31 -0.83 -11.17
N ASP A 425 6.62 -1.91 -10.77
CA ASP A 425 7.14 -3.28 -10.80
C ASP A 425 7.54 -3.73 -12.20
N GLY A 426 6.70 -3.46 -13.19
CA GLY A 426 7.03 -3.74 -14.59
C GLY A 426 8.28 -3.00 -15.06
N MET A 427 8.46 -1.75 -14.60
CA MET A 427 9.62 -0.94 -14.92
C MET A 427 10.89 -1.45 -14.21
N TYR A 428 10.77 -1.83 -12.93
CA TYR A 428 11.89 -2.42 -12.18
C TYR A 428 12.31 -3.77 -12.76
N LEU A 429 11.35 -4.59 -13.20
CA LEU A 429 11.66 -5.87 -13.84
C LEU A 429 12.62 -5.71 -15.02
N GLU A 430 12.34 -4.76 -15.93
CA GLU A 430 13.25 -4.49 -17.07
C GLU A 430 14.64 -4.02 -16.61
N ALA A 431 14.70 -3.17 -15.57
CA ALA A 431 15.98 -2.68 -15.05
C ALA A 431 16.77 -3.79 -14.34
N ILE A 432 16.10 -4.65 -13.58
CA ILE A 432 16.70 -5.82 -12.92
C ILE A 432 17.24 -6.81 -13.97
N GLN A 433 16.45 -7.14 -14.98
CA GLN A 433 16.88 -8.06 -16.04
C GLN A 433 18.09 -7.52 -16.83
N LYS A 434 18.15 -6.21 -17.02
CA LYS A 434 19.32 -5.56 -17.65
C LYS A 434 20.58 -5.70 -16.80
N ASP A 435 20.48 -5.60 -15.48
CA ASP A 435 21.63 -5.59 -14.56
C ASP A 435 22.02 -7.01 -14.10
N LEU A 436 21.06 -7.91 -13.86
CA LEU A 436 21.28 -9.25 -13.28
C LEU A 436 21.12 -10.40 -14.28
N GLY A 437 20.58 -10.12 -15.46
CA GLY A 437 20.25 -11.13 -16.48
C GLY A 437 18.79 -11.61 -16.37
N ASP A 438 18.46 -12.65 -17.11
CA ASP A 438 17.12 -13.21 -17.19
C ASP A 438 16.57 -13.61 -15.81
N LEU A 439 15.38 -13.13 -15.47
CA LEU A 439 14.75 -13.31 -14.16
C LEU A 439 14.54 -14.80 -13.83
N ASP A 440 14.04 -15.57 -14.80
CA ASP A 440 13.74 -16.98 -14.60
C ASP A 440 15.02 -17.74 -14.22
N THR A 441 16.12 -17.44 -14.89
CA THR A 441 17.44 -18.00 -14.60
C THR A 441 17.97 -17.61 -13.22
N VAL A 442 17.77 -16.36 -12.80
CA VAL A 442 18.18 -15.89 -11.47
C VAL A 442 17.41 -16.62 -10.37
N LEU A 443 16.09 -16.76 -10.54
CA LEU A 443 15.22 -17.42 -9.57
C LEU A 443 15.46 -18.93 -9.49
N GLU A 444 15.56 -19.62 -10.64
CA GLU A 444 15.80 -21.07 -10.71
C GLU A 444 17.09 -21.48 -10.00
N ASN A 445 18.12 -20.63 -10.07
CA ASN A 445 19.37 -20.82 -9.36
C ASN A 445 19.33 -20.43 -7.86
N GLY A 446 18.17 -20.06 -7.33
CA GLY A 446 17.99 -19.68 -5.92
C GLY A 446 18.65 -18.34 -5.57
N ARG A 447 18.92 -17.47 -6.54
CA ARG A 447 19.62 -16.20 -6.37
C ARG A 447 18.67 -15.02 -6.07
N ILE A 448 17.55 -15.28 -5.39
CA ILE A 448 16.55 -14.25 -5.07
C ILE A 448 17.16 -13.10 -4.23
N LEU A 449 18.12 -13.40 -3.37
CA LEU A 449 18.80 -12.39 -2.56
C LEU A 449 19.63 -11.40 -3.38
N ASP A 450 20.03 -11.75 -4.60
CA ASP A 450 20.67 -10.80 -5.52
C ASP A 450 19.68 -9.73 -5.97
N ILE A 451 18.40 -10.11 -6.15
CA ILE A 451 17.31 -9.19 -6.47
C ILE A 451 17.04 -8.28 -5.26
N THR A 452 16.90 -8.86 -4.07
CA THR A 452 16.71 -8.10 -2.82
C THR A 452 17.86 -7.11 -2.60
N HIS A 453 19.10 -7.52 -2.85
CA HIS A 453 20.26 -6.64 -2.77
C HIS A 453 20.21 -5.52 -3.82
N TRP A 454 19.81 -5.82 -5.05
CA TRP A 454 19.64 -4.82 -6.11
C TRP A 454 18.60 -3.78 -5.72
N LEU A 455 17.41 -4.21 -5.22
CA LEU A 455 16.37 -3.33 -4.73
C LEU A 455 16.88 -2.45 -3.57
N LYS A 456 17.61 -3.04 -2.64
CA LYS A 456 18.26 -2.29 -1.53
C LYS A 456 19.15 -1.18 -2.05
N GLU A 457 20.10 -1.50 -2.94
CA GLU A 457 21.09 -0.54 -3.41
C GLU A 457 20.52 0.53 -4.34
N LYS A 458 19.48 0.23 -5.09
CA LYS A 458 18.89 1.14 -6.07
C LYS A 458 17.71 1.94 -5.52
N ILE A 459 16.95 1.38 -4.55
CA ILE A 459 15.68 1.95 -4.07
C ILE A 459 15.65 2.06 -2.54
N HIS A 460 15.69 0.94 -1.80
CA HIS A 460 15.33 0.89 -0.39
C HIS A 460 16.18 1.80 0.49
N ARG A 461 17.49 1.78 0.30
CA ARG A 461 18.43 2.53 1.13
C ARG A 461 18.18 4.04 1.14
N PHE A 462 17.48 4.57 0.13
CA PHE A 462 17.18 5.98 0.01
C PHE A 462 15.89 6.40 0.75
N GLY A 463 15.08 5.42 1.21
CA GLY A 463 13.79 5.71 1.82
C GLY A 463 12.96 6.65 0.97
N SER A 464 12.56 7.78 1.53
CA SER A 464 11.79 8.82 0.83
C SER A 464 12.62 10.09 0.51
N MET A 465 13.93 9.94 0.27
CA MET A 465 14.78 11.05 -0.20
C MET A 465 14.35 11.60 -1.56
N TYR A 466 13.78 10.74 -2.41
CA TYR A 466 13.33 11.04 -3.76
C TYR A 466 11.85 10.68 -3.87
N ASN A 467 11.07 11.46 -4.63
CA ASN A 467 9.68 11.08 -4.94
C ASN A 467 9.63 9.93 -5.97
N SER A 468 8.43 9.35 -6.19
CA SER A 468 8.27 8.18 -7.06
C SER A 468 8.77 8.43 -8.49
N LYS A 469 8.53 9.62 -9.08
CA LYS A 469 9.03 9.97 -10.41
C LYS A 469 10.55 9.99 -10.46
N GLU A 470 11.18 10.63 -9.46
CA GLU A 470 12.63 10.70 -9.35
C GLU A 470 13.27 9.32 -9.17
N VAL A 471 12.64 8.44 -8.37
CA VAL A 471 13.11 7.04 -8.20
C VAL A 471 13.06 6.31 -9.53
N ILE A 472 11.94 6.37 -10.25
CA ILE A 472 11.78 5.69 -11.55
C ILE A 472 12.80 6.23 -12.57
N GLU A 473 12.98 7.54 -12.67
CA GLU A 473 13.98 8.12 -13.58
C GLU A 473 15.41 7.66 -13.24
N ARG A 474 15.78 7.65 -11.96
CA ARG A 474 17.10 7.23 -11.48
C ARG A 474 17.38 5.75 -11.73
N VAL A 475 16.39 4.90 -11.50
CA VAL A 475 16.52 3.43 -11.56
C VAL A 475 16.33 2.91 -12.98
N CYS A 476 15.32 3.42 -13.69
CA CYS A 476 14.91 2.92 -14.99
C CYS A 476 15.42 3.77 -16.17
N GLY A 477 15.81 5.03 -15.90
CA GLY A 477 16.31 5.96 -16.92
C GLY A 477 15.26 6.43 -17.92
N LYS A 478 13.97 6.39 -17.55
CA LYS A 478 12.84 6.75 -18.40
C LYS A 478 11.64 7.23 -17.58
N GLU A 479 10.70 7.91 -18.22
CA GLU A 479 9.44 8.32 -17.62
C GLU A 479 8.56 7.10 -17.26
N ILE A 480 7.61 7.32 -16.33
CA ILE A 480 6.65 6.29 -15.91
C ILE A 480 5.76 5.91 -17.10
N SER A 481 5.63 4.59 -17.34
CA SER A 481 4.82 4.00 -18.41
C SER A 481 4.26 2.65 -17.98
N ALA A 482 3.06 2.32 -18.41
CA ALA A 482 2.44 1.01 -18.18
C ALA A 482 2.96 -0.09 -19.14
N GLN A 483 3.66 0.27 -20.22
CA GLN A 483 4.10 -0.67 -21.26
C GLN A 483 4.97 -1.82 -20.74
N PRO A 484 5.92 -1.62 -19.80
CA PRO A 484 6.68 -2.74 -19.24
C PRO A 484 5.80 -3.77 -18.52
N LEU A 485 4.83 -3.32 -17.74
CA LEU A 485 3.88 -4.21 -17.05
C LEU A 485 2.98 -4.95 -18.06
N LEU A 486 2.50 -4.27 -19.08
CA LEU A 486 1.68 -4.89 -20.13
C LEU A 486 2.46 -5.98 -20.91
N ARG A 487 3.74 -5.73 -21.23
CA ARG A 487 4.59 -6.76 -21.85
C ARG A 487 4.76 -7.97 -20.93
N TYR A 488 5.04 -7.75 -19.66
CA TYR A 488 5.12 -8.82 -18.67
C TYR A 488 3.84 -9.66 -18.62
N PHE A 489 2.67 -9.02 -18.57
CA PHE A 489 1.40 -9.74 -18.56
C PHE A 489 1.15 -10.52 -19.87
N GLU A 490 1.38 -9.92 -21.03
CA GLU A 490 1.18 -10.61 -22.32
C GLU A 490 2.12 -11.81 -22.44
N GLU A 491 3.40 -11.68 -22.09
CA GLU A 491 4.38 -12.75 -22.14
C GLU A 491 4.05 -13.88 -21.16
N LYS A 492 3.67 -13.55 -19.95
CA LYS A 492 3.32 -14.51 -18.91
C LYS A 492 2.04 -15.27 -19.24
N TYR A 493 0.98 -14.53 -19.50
CA TYR A 493 -0.35 -15.13 -19.66
C TYR A 493 -0.54 -15.83 -21.00
N SER A 494 0.17 -15.44 -22.06
CA SER A 494 0.22 -16.24 -23.29
C SER A 494 0.82 -17.64 -23.03
N LYS A 495 1.82 -17.75 -22.16
CA LYS A 495 2.40 -19.06 -21.76
C LYS A 495 1.45 -19.85 -20.85
N VAL A 496 0.83 -19.18 -19.85
CA VAL A 496 -0.07 -19.82 -18.87
C VAL A 496 -1.31 -20.38 -19.53
N TYR A 497 -1.94 -19.63 -20.43
CA TYR A 497 -3.22 -19.99 -21.08
C TYR A 497 -3.06 -20.55 -22.52
N GLY A 498 -1.88 -20.45 -23.13
CA GLY A 498 -1.56 -21.10 -24.40
C GLY A 498 -2.15 -20.41 -25.64
N PHE A 499 -2.22 -19.07 -25.67
CA PHE A 499 -2.68 -18.29 -26.83
C PHE A 499 -1.57 -17.44 -27.47
#